data_0ff9c0eb341c1a34f81e860249c00c55
#
_entry.id   0ff9c0eb341c1a34f81e860249c00c55
#
_cell.length_a   1.000
_cell.length_b   1.000
_cell.length_c   1.000
_cell.angle_alpha   90.00
_cell.angle_beta   90.00
_cell.angle_gamma   90.00
#
_symmetry.space_group_name_H-M   'P 1'
#
loop_
_entity.id
_entity.type
_entity.pdbx_description
1 polymer ?
#
loop_
_entity_poly.entity_id
_entity_poly.type
_entity_poly.pdbx_seq_one_letter_code
_entity_poly.pdbx_strand_id
1 'polypeptide(L)'
;MLKLPRTVRLTGVSYNNAQENIKQWGCKYIGTYELVREPYNPHDPNAIKVAVIGQVFLGYVPRHLARILAPMIDTGRKFFAEFVSVNKHPYHNLVGLSVRIVEKVPAQ
;
A
#
# COMPACT_ATOMS: atom_id res chain seq x y z
N MET A 1 -0.33 -20.03 3.23
CA MET A 1 -1.11 -19.25 4.21
C MET A 1 -0.52 -17.87 4.37
N LEU A 2 -1.38 -16.85 4.34
CA LEU A 2 -0.95 -15.47 4.55
C LEU A 2 -0.55 -15.26 6.01
N LYS A 3 0.64 -14.69 6.22
CA LYS A 3 1.10 -14.30 7.55
C LYS A 3 1.22 -12.79 7.63
N LEU A 4 0.63 -12.20 8.64
CA LEU A 4 0.71 -10.77 8.93
C LEU A 4 1.26 -10.57 10.35
N PRO A 5 1.96 -9.47 10.61
CA PRO A 5 2.28 -8.39 9.67
C PRO A 5 3.28 -8.83 8.60
N ARG A 6 3.20 -8.19 7.43
CA ARG A 6 4.06 -8.54 6.31
C ARG A 6 4.58 -7.28 5.63
N THR A 7 5.88 -7.21 5.43
CA THR A 7 6.52 -6.11 4.72
C THR A 7 6.53 -6.39 3.22
N VAL A 8 6.08 -5.40 2.45
CA VAL A 8 6.05 -5.49 1.00
C VAL A 8 6.57 -4.20 0.40
N ARG A 9 7.09 -4.29 -0.82
CA ARG A 9 7.44 -3.14 -1.64
C ARG A 9 6.25 -2.84 -2.54
N LEU A 10 5.78 -1.59 -2.55
CA LEU A 10 4.66 -1.19 -3.38
C LEU A 10 5.03 -1.23 -4.86
N THR A 11 4.03 -1.50 -5.71
CA THR A 11 4.14 -1.46 -7.16
C THR A 11 3.43 -0.22 -7.70
N GLY A 12 3.59 0.07 -9.00
CA GLY A 12 2.91 1.20 -9.62
C GLY A 12 3.36 2.57 -9.12
N VAL A 13 4.56 2.65 -8.54
CA VAL A 13 5.06 3.89 -7.93
C VAL A 13 5.49 4.95 -8.95
N SER A 14 5.48 4.62 -10.25
CA SER A 14 5.76 5.58 -11.30
C SER A 14 4.51 6.26 -11.86
N TYR A 15 3.32 5.89 -11.38
CA TYR A 15 2.05 6.41 -11.88
C TYR A 15 1.39 7.36 -10.89
N ASN A 16 0.46 8.17 -11.40
CA ASN A 16 -0.49 8.96 -10.58
C ASN A 16 0.19 9.84 -9.54
N ASN A 17 1.32 10.42 -9.89
CA ASN A 17 2.10 11.31 -9.03
C ASN A 17 2.68 10.64 -7.79
N ALA A 18 2.79 9.31 -7.81
CA ALA A 18 3.29 8.56 -6.64
C ALA A 18 4.71 8.99 -6.25
N GLN A 19 5.57 9.32 -7.22
CA GLN A 19 6.95 9.71 -6.91
C GLN A 19 7.01 10.94 -6.02
N GLU A 20 6.26 11.99 -6.34
CA GLU A 20 6.20 13.18 -5.51
C GLU A 20 5.54 12.89 -4.17
N ASN A 21 4.49 12.08 -4.19
CA ASN A 21 3.75 11.72 -2.98
C ASN A 21 4.64 10.91 -2.02
N ILE A 22 5.45 9.98 -2.53
CA ILE A 22 6.37 9.20 -1.69
C ILE A 22 7.42 10.11 -1.07
N LYS A 23 7.95 11.06 -1.84
CA LYS A 23 8.95 11.99 -1.33
C LYS A 23 8.39 12.85 -0.20
N GLN A 24 7.12 13.23 -0.29
CA GLN A 24 6.46 14.06 0.71
C GLN A 24 5.95 13.25 1.91
N TRP A 25 5.38 12.08 1.67
CA TRP A 25 4.61 11.34 2.67
C TRP A 25 5.22 10.01 3.07
N GLY A 26 6.32 9.60 2.46
CA GLY A 26 7.02 8.36 2.82
C GLY A 26 7.92 8.57 4.01
N CYS A 27 7.35 8.62 5.22
CA CYS A 27 8.14 8.78 6.43
C CYS A 27 7.41 8.19 7.66
N LYS A 28 8.20 7.85 8.67
CA LYS A 28 7.68 7.19 9.87
C LYS A 28 6.77 8.06 10.73
N TYR A 29 6.76 9.35 10.51
CA TYR A 29 5.98 10.29 11.33
C TYR A 29 4.56 10.48 10.82
N ILE A 30 4.21 9.87 9.69
CA ILE A 30 2.88 10.00 9.11
C ILE A 30 1.83 9.16 9.88
N GLY A 31 2.26 8.14 10.62
CA GLY A 31 1.34 7.22 11.27
C GLY A 31 1.04 6.05 10.36
N THR A 32 -0.22 5.88 9.98
CA THR A 32 -0.62 4.75 9.14
C THR A 32 -1.08 5.17 7.76
N TYR A 33 -0.91 4.27 6.80
CA TYR A 33 -1.45 4.41 5.46
C TYR A 33 -2.70 3.56 5.32
N GLU A 34 -3.62 4.01 4.47
CA GLU A 34 -4.86 3.29 4.19
C GLU A 34 -4.67 2.32 3.04
N LEU A 35 -5.35 1.19 3.12
CA LEU A 35 -5.47 0.24 2.02
C LEU A 35 -6.87 0.41 1.42
N VAL A 36 -6.94 0.86 0.17
CA VAL A 36 -8.21 1.23 -0.47
C VAL A 36 -8.45 0.33 -1.67
N ARG A 37 -9.57 -0.39 -1.66
CA ARG A 37 -9.96 -1.26 -2.77
C ARG A 37 -10.34 -0.43 -4.00
N GLU A 38 -9.93 -0.94 -5.16
CA GLU A 38 -10.31 -0.40 -6.46
C GLU A 38 -10.94 -1.50 -7.30
N PRO A 39 -12.18 -1.94 -6.99
CA PRO A 39 -12.80 -3.06 -7.70
C PRO A 39 -13.05 -2.78 -9.18
N TYR A 40 -13.05 -1.51 -9.57
CA TYR A 40 -13.25 -1.11 -10.97
C TYR A 40 -11.96 -0.80 -11.70
N ASN A 41 -10.80 -1.15 -11.11
CA ASN A 41 -9.52 -0.94 -11.76
C ASN A 41 -9.47 -1.75 -13.06
N PRO A 42 -9.17 -1.12 -14.21
CA PRO A 42 -9.22 -1.81 -15.50
C PRO A 42 -8.15 -2.87 -15.68
N HIS A 43 -7.08 -2.82 -14.88
CA HIS A 43 -5.98 -3.76 -14.98
C HIS A 43 -6.07 -4.91 -14.00
N ASP A 44 -6.80 -4.72 -12.88
CA ASP A 44 -6.88 -5.73 -11.83
C ASP A 44 -8.08 -5.46 -10.92
N PRO A 45 -9.13 -6.30 -10.96
CA PRO A 45 -10.29 -6.10 -10.08
C PRO A 45 -9.97 -6.31 -8.61
N ASN A 46 -8.82 -6.89 -8.28
CA ASN A 46 -8.37 -7.07 -6.90
C ASN A 46 -7.44 -5.96 -6.43
N ALA A 47 -7.27 -4.90 -7.23
CA ALA A 47 -6.33 -3.84 -6.90
C ALA A 47 -6.63 -3.20 -5.55
N ILE A 48 -5.56 -2.97 -4.80
CA ILE A 48 -5.60 -2.28 -3.51
C ILE A 48 -4.55 -1.19 -3.56
N LYS A 49 -4.98 0.06 -3.55
CA LYS A 49 -4.02 1.17 -3.50
C LYS A 49 -3.65 1.46 -2.05
N VAL A 50 -2.44 1.96 -1.87
CA VAL A 50 -1.98 2.46 -0.58
C VAL A 50 -2.00 3.98 -0.67
N ALA A 51 -2.68 4.60 0.28
CA ALA A 51 -2.90 6.05 0.27
C ALA A 51 -2.72 6.62 1.66
N VAL A 52 -2.42 7.91 1.71
CA VAL A 52 -2.30 8.66 2.95
C VAL A 52 -3.26 9.84 2.88
N ILE A 53 -3.60 10.36 3.99
CA ILE A 53 -4.53 11.49 4.24
C ILE A 53 -5.15 12.09 2.96
N GLY A 54 -6.49 12.03 2.84
CA GLY A 54 -7.18 12.57 1.67
C GLY A 54 -6.97 11.78 0.39
N GLN A 55 -6.61 10.50 0.53
CA GLN A 55 -6.41 9.57 -0.58
C GLN A 55 -5.24 9.92 -1.50
N VAL A 56 -4.19 10.49 -0.93
CA VAL A 56 -2.95 10.75 -1.68
C VAL A 56 -2.31 9.42 -2.03
N PHE A 57 -2.21 9.13 -3.33
CA PHE A 57 -1.76 7.85 -3.85
C PHE A 57 -0.26 7.64 -3.64
N LEU A 58 0.12 6.48 -3.11
CA LEU A 58 1.52 6.12 -2.91
C LEU A 58 1.97 4.95 -3.78
N GLY A 59 1.07 4.07 -4.14
CA GLY A 59 1.35 2.88 -4.93
C GLY A 59 0.32 1.81 -4.68
N TYR A 60 0.56 0.62 -5.21
CA TYR A 60 -0.34 -0.52 -5.06
C TYR A 60 0.32 -1.64 -4.26
N VAL A 61 -0.50 -2.37 -3.53
CA VAL A 61 -0.11 -3.65 -2.96
C VAL A 61 0.27 -4.60 -4.10
N PRO A 62 1.37 -5.35 -4.00
CA PRO A 62 1.75 -6.30 -5.05
C PRO A 62 0.58 -7.23 -5.41
N ARG A 63 0.43 -7.50 -6.70
CA ARG A 63 -0.76 -8.19 -7.24
C ARG A 63 -1.02 -9.54 -6.56
N HIS A 64 0.03 -10.33 -6.32
CA HIS A 64 -0.12 -11.64 -5.70
C HIS A 64 -0.69 -11.56 -4.28
N LEU A 65 -0.35 -10.51 -3.54
CA LEU A 65 -0.89 -10.29 -2.20
C LEU A 65 -2.27 -9.65 -2.25
N ALA A 66 -2.47 -8.71 -3.17
CA ALA A 66 -3.78 -8.07 -3.35
C ALA A 66 -4.87 -9.10 -3.64
N ARG A 67 -4.54 -10.12 -4.43
CA ARG A 67 -5.49 -11.20 -4.75
C ARG A 67 -5.97 -11.93 -3.50
N ILE A 68 -5.12 -12.05 -2.50
CA ILE A 68 -5.46 -12.69 -1.23
C ILE A 68 -6.22 -11.73 -0.31
N LEU A 69 -5.76 -10.48 -0.23
CA LEU A 69 -6.33 -9.50 0.70
C LEU A 69 -7.68 -8.93 0.25
N ALA A 70 -7.88 -8.78 -1.07
CA ALA A 70 -9.08 -8.15 -1.58
C ALA A 70 -10.37 -8.80 -1.08
N PRO A 71 -10.54 -10.14 -1.17
CA PRO A 71 -11.76 -10.76 -0.64
C PRO A 71 -11.89 -10.60 0.88
N MET A 72 -10.79 -10.53 1.62
CA MET A 72 -10.85 -10.30 3.06
C MET A 72 -11.37 -8.90 3.37
N ILE A 73 -10.86 -7.90 2.65
CA ILE A 73 -11.33 -6.52 2.81
C ILE A 73 -12.80 -6.42 2.42
N ASP A 74 -13.19 -7.07 1.33
CA ASP A 74 -14.56 -7.01 0.82
C ASP A 74 -15.57 -7.66 1.77
N THR A 75 -15.12 -8.57 2.63
CA THR A 75 -15.97 -9.19 3.65
C THR A 75 -15.95 -8.43 4.98
N GLY A 76 -15.30 -7.29 5.04
CA GLY A 76 -15.35 -6.41 6.21
C GLY A 76 -14.13 -6.44 7.11
N ARG A 77 -13.13 -7.27 6.81
CA ARG A 77 -11.89 -7.26 7.57
C ARG A 77 -11.10 -5.99 7.25
N LYS A 78 -10.43 -5.43 8.23
CA LYS A 78 -9.75 -4.14 8.12
C LYS A 78 -8.25 -4.30 8.25
N PHE A 79 -7.54 -3.59 7.37
CA PHE A 79 -6.08 -3.62 7.34
C PHE A 79 -5.56 -2.20 7.19
N PHE A 80 -4.33 -1.98 7.60
CA PHE A 80 -3.63 -0.73 7.36
C PHE A 80 -2.17 -1.05 7.05
N ALA A 81 -1.43 -0.05 6.63
CA ALA A 81 -0.01 -0.20 6.38
C ALA A 81 0.78 0.82 7.18
N GLU A 82 2.02 0.46 7.51
CA GLU A 82 2.94 1.32 8.24
C GLU A 82 4.20 1.53 7.41
N PHE A 83 4.79 2.70 7.54
CA PHE A 83 6.04 3.01 6.85
C PHE A 83 7.16 2.07 7.31
N VAL A 84 7.92 1.55 6.34
CA VAL A 84 9.15 0.81 6.63
C VAL A 84 10.35 1.58 6.08
N SER A 85 10.38 1.85 4.78
CA SER A 85 11.51 2.55 4.18
C SER A 85 11.16 3.11 2.81
N VAL A 86 11.84 4.20 2.44
CA VAL A 86 11.89 4.67 1.06
C VAL A 86 13.07 3.99 0.40
N ASN A 87 12.84 3.37 -0.75
CA ASN A 87 13.86 2.59 -1.43
C ASN A 87 14.40 3.37 -2.62
N LYS A 88 15.67 3.76 -2.56
CA LYS A 88 16.34 4.48 -3.64
C LYS A 88 17.05 3.49 -4.54
N HIS A 89 16.96 3.73 -5.86
CA HIS A 89 17.66 2.91 -6.83
C HIS A 89 19.00 3.57 -7.18
N PRO A 90 20.09 2.82 -7.26
CA PRO A 90 21.42 3.42 -7.51
C PRO A 90 21.59 3.97 -8.91
N TYR A 91 20.77 3.54 -9.89
CA TYR A 91 20.98 3.88 -11.30
C TYR A 91 19.87 4.71 -11.92
N HIS A 92 18.81 5.05 -11.17
CA HIS A 92 17.76 5.93 -11.68
C HIS A 92 17.12 6.70 -10.54
N ASN A 93 16.34 7.73 -10.90
CA ASN A 93 15.79 8.66 -9.92
C ASN A 93 14.47 8.20 -9.28
N LEU A 94 13.92 7.06 -9.70
CA LEU A 94 12.67 6.57 -9.12
C LEU A 94 12.92 6.05 -7.71
N VAL A 95 11.98 6.36 -6.83
CA VAL A 95 12.00 5.84 -5.47
C VAL A 95 10.86 4.85 -5.29
N GLY A 96 11.09 3.82 -4.47
CA GLY A 96 10.06 2.89 -4.04
C GLY A 96 9.67 3.16 -2.60
N LEU A 97 8.63 2.49 -2.15
CA LEU A 97 8.18 2.56 -0.77
C LEU A 97 7.90 1.15 -0.28
N SER A 98 8.49 0.80 0.84
CA SER A 98 8.18 -0.45 1.55
C SER A 98 7.29 -0.13 2.73
N VAL A 99 6.24 -0.93 2.88
CA VAL A 99 5.29 -0.78 3.98
C VAL A 99 5.06 -2.13 4.63
N ARG A 100 4.62 -2.10 5.87
CA ARG A 100 4.22 -3.29 6.60
C ARG A 100 2.70 -3.32 6.70
N ILE A 101 2.09 -4.39 6.18
CA ILE A 101 0.65 -4.57 6.19
C ILE A 101 0.26 -5.29 7.47
N VAL A 102 -0.71 -4.72 8.17
CA VAL A 102 -1.17 -5.21 9.46
C VAL A 102 -2.70 -5.30 9.43
N GLU A 103 -3.22 -6.36 10.01
CA GLU A 103 -4.67 -6.47 10.18
C GLU A 103 -5.09 -5.70 11.44
N LYS A 104 -6.11 -4.85 11.30
CA LYS A 104 -6.68 -4.13 12.43
C LYS A 104 -7.70 -5.04 13.11
N VAL A 105 -7.34 -5.53 14.30
CA VAL A 105 -8.21 -6.40 15.08
C VAL A 105 -9.19 -5.53 15.86
N PRO A 106 -10.51 -5.84 15.81
CA PRO A 106 -11.49 -5.07 16.57
C PRO A 106 -11.17 -5.11 18.07
N ALA A 107 -11.41 -4.00 18.75
CA ALA A 107 -11.30 -3.96 20.20
C ALA A 107 -12.37 -4.83 20.83
N GLN A 108 -12.02 -5.55 21.86
CA GLN A 108 -12.95 -6.39 22.61
C GLN A 108 -13.40 -5.72 23.89
#